data_a1909431952669593660cd7fcd832d67
#
_entry.id   a1909431952669593660cd7fcd832d67
#
_cell.length_a   1.000
_cell.length_b   1.000
_cell.length_c   1.000
_cell.angle_alpha   90.00
_cell.angle_beta   90.00
_cell.angle_gamma   90.00
#
_symmetry.space_group_name_H-M   'P 1'
#
loop_
_entity.id
_entity.type
_entity.pdbx_description
1 polymer ?
#
loop_
_entity_poly.entity_id
_entity_poly.type
_entity_poly.pdbx_seq_one_letter_code
_entity_poly.pdbx_strand_id
1 'polypeptide(L)'
;MDSRLRIGCAIGKTEEEIAPKLMEQVKMHAPDQGPPALSSDGKGAYPKAMLETWGKVPEYSGRGAPLTLPKPGKDWQCLQIIKKRKGGKIESVRVKVIYGDPEEVKEKLGCHTAYIERTNLTSRTMNGRLVRKTLSFSKELRFLEASNTLEDAIYNFTRPVKTLRVELPNPSKQARWQQRSPAMAAGLTNHIWTIKELLTVMLVPPCITT
;
A
#
# COMPACT_ATOMS: atom_id res chain seq x y z
N MET A 1 -7.94 -0.73 -7.26
CA MET A 1 -7.82 -0.22 -5.84
C MET A 1 -9.16 -0.34 -5.12
N ASP A 2 -9.72 -1.52 -5.11
CA ASP A 2 -11.14 -1.70 -4.78
C ASP A 2 -11.41 -1.71 -3.27
N SER A 3 -10.46 -2.18 -2.46
CA SER A 3 -10.65 -2.26 -0.99
C SER A 3 -10.07 -1.10 -0.19
N ARG A 4 -9.07 -0.40 -0.70
CA ARG A 4 -8.30 0.62 0.02
C ARG A 4 -7.66 0.14 1.32
N LEU A 5 -7.44 -1.17 1.42
CA LEU A 5 -6.79 -1.80 2.55
C LEU A 5 -5.34 -1.32 2.64
N ARG A 6 -4.90 -1.00 3.84
CA ARG A 6 -3.49 -0.75 4.15
C ARG A 6 -2.85 -2.06 4.56
N ILE A 7 -1.88 -2.55 3.81
CA ILE A 7 -1.28 -3.87 3.97
C ILE A 7 0.13 -3.84 4.54
N GLY A 8 0.73 -2.68 4.66
CA GLY A 8 2.07 -2.56 5.23
C GLY A 8 2.48 -1.11 5.44
N CYS A 9 3.38 -0.93 6.39
CA CYS A 9 4.01 0.34 6.69
C CYS A 9 5.49 0.09 6.99
N ALA A 10 6.37 0.83 6.35
CA ALA A 10 7.80 0.78 6.64
C ALA A 10 8.30 2.17 7.03
N ILE A 11 9.16 2.22 8.05
CA ILE A 11 9.75 3.44 8.57
C ILE A 11 11.26 3.40 8.33
N GLY A 12 11.81 4.51 7.86
CA GLY A 12 13.23 4.65 7.58
C GLY A 12 13.59 6.10 7.29
N LYS A 13 14.88 6.36 7.12
CA LYS A 13 15.40 7.70 6.82
C LYS A 13 15.33 8.03 5.34
N THR A 14 15.49 7.03 4.48
CA THR A 14 15.50 7.18 3.02
C THR A 14 14.53 6.21 2.36
N GLU A 15 14.11 6.52 1.15
CA GLU A 15 13.23 5.63 0.38
C GLU A 15 13.93 4.36 -0.08
N GLU A 16 15.24 4.41 -0.28
CA GLU A 16 16.10 3.26 -0.57
C GLU A 16 16.10 2.24 0.58
N GLU A 17 15.96 2.71 1.82
CA GLU A 17 15.81 1.85 3.01
C GLU A 17 14.39 1.32 3.18
N ILE A 18 13.39 2.16 2.89
CA ILE A 18 11.97 1.87 3.13
C ILE A 18 11.41 0.92 2.06
N ALA A 19 11.73 1.13 0.78
CA ALA A 19 11.12 0.41 -0.31
C ALA A 19 11.35 -1.11 -0.26
N PRO A 20 12.55 -1.64 0.02
CA PRO A 20 12.75 -3.07 0.21
C PRO A 20 11.92 -3.66 1.36
N LYS A 21 11.92 -3.01 2.52
CA LYS A 21 11.14 -3.44 3.70
C LYS A 21 9.65 -3.52 3.37
N LEU A 22 9.12 -2.54 2.63
CA LEU A 22 7.72 -2.53 2.22
C LEU A 22 7.42 -3.68 1.23
N MET A 23 8.30 -3.94 0.27
CA MET A 23 8.12 -5.04 -0.69
C MET A 23 8.18 -6.40 -0.01
N GLU A 24 9.06 -6.59 0.96
CA GLU A 24 9.12 -7.81 1.79
C GLU A 24 7.83 -8.02 2.58
N GLN A 25 7.28 -6.98 3.21
CA GLN A 25 5.98 -7.07 3.90
C GLN A 25 4.87 -7.49 2.94
N VAL A 26 4.81 -6.88 1.74
CA VAL A 26 3.82 -7.26 0.72
C VAL A 26 3.98 -8.71 0.31
N LYS A 27 5.21 -9.19 0.11
CA LYS A 27 5.50 -10.58 -0.25
C LYS A 27 5.11 -11.57 0.86
N MET A 28 5.33 -11.20 2.12
CA MET A 28 4.91 -12.03 3.28
C MET A 28 3.39 -12.24 3.34
N HIS A 29 2.59 -11.26 2.91
CA HIS A 29 1.13 -11.39 2.88
C HIS A 29 0.60 -12.23 1.71
N ALA A 30 1.40 -12.41 0.65
CA ALA A 30 1.04 -13.19 -0.53
C ALA A 30 2.29 -13.91 -1.10
N PRO A 31 2.86 -14.89 -0.36
CA PRO A 31 4.16 -15.49 -0.68
C PRO A 31 4.19 -16.22 -2.02
N ASP A 32 3.07 -16.85 -2.40
CA ASP A 32 2.95 -17.66 -3.63
C ASP A 32 2.53 -16.84 -4.86
N GLN A 33 2.30 -15.55 -4.68
CA GLN A 33 1.91 -14.66 -5.77
C GLN A 33 3.11 -13.87 -6.30
N GLY A 34 3.06 -13.54 -7.58
CA GLY A 34 3.98 -12.58 -8.18
C GLY A 34 3.78 -11.16 -7.60
N PRO A 35 4.58 -10.18 -8.04
CA PRO A 35 4.44 -8.82 -7.56
C PRO A 35 3.07 -8.25 -7.93
N PRO A 36 2.44 -7.49 -7.02
CA PRO A 36 1.21 -6.78 -7.33
C PRO A 36 1.46 -5.68 -8.37
N ALA A 37 0.40 -5.27 -9.06
CA ALA A 37 0.47 -4.07 -9.88
C ALA A 37 0.78 -2.84 -9.01
N LEU A 38 1.89 -2.16 -9.29
CA LEU A 38 2.45 -1.09 -8.45
C LEU A 38 2.30 0.28 -9.11
N SER A 39 1.72 1.22 -8.36
CA SER A 39 1.76 2.65 -8.69
C SER A 39 2.54 3.39 -7.61
N SER A 40 3.56 4.14 -7.99
CA SER A 40 4.39 4.93 -7.07
C SER A 40 4.56 6.38 -7.54
N ASP A 41 5.11 7.22 -6.68
CA ASP A 41 5.63 8.51 -7.11
C ASP A 41 6.91 8.36 -7.95
N GLY A 42 7.51 9.46 -8.39
CA GLY A 42 8.65 9.46 -9.31
C GLY A 42 9.97 8.92 -8.74
N LYS A 43 9.95 8.22 -7.59
CA LYS A 43 11.15 7.70 -6.94
C LYS A 43 11.56 6.33 -7.47
N GLY A 44 12.83 6.19 -7.83
CA GLY A 44 13.38 4.96 -8.41
C GLY A 44 13.50 3.77 -7.45
N ALA A 45 13.42 4.00 -6.13
CA ALA A 45 13.60 2.98 -5.12
C ALA A 45 12.54 1.86 -5.22
N TYR A 46 11.28 2.20 -5.50
CA TYR A 46 10.18 1.22 -5.52
C TYR A 46 10.29 0.20 -6.67
N PRO A 47 10.46 0.59 -7.95
CA PRO A 47 10.68 -0.37 -9.02
C PRO A 47 11.91 -1.24 -8.82
N LYS A 48 12.99 -0.66 -8.26
CA LYS A 48 14.21 -1.39 -7.94
C LYS A 48 13.94 -2.45 -6.85
N ALA A 49 13.31 -2.06 -5.74
CA ALA A 49 12.95 -2.98 -4.67
C ALA A 49 12.00 -4.10 -5.16
N MET A 50 11.04 -3.78 -6.04
CA MET A 50 10.18 -4.77 -6.68
C MET A 50 11.00 -5.79 -7.47
N LEU A 51 12.01 -5.33 -8.22
CA LEU A 51 12.90 -6.21 -8.99
C LEU A 51 13.77 -7.09 -8.07
N GLU A 52 14.29 -6.53 -6.98
CA GLU A 52 15.10 -7.26 -6.01
C GLU A 52 14.29 -8.33 -5.26
N THR A 53 13.01 -8.05 -4.97
CA THR A 53 12.14 -8.95 -4.19
C THR A 53 11.58 -10.13 -5.00
N TRP A 54 11.19 -9.91 -6.26
CA TRP A 54 10.53 -10.92 -7.11
C TRP A 54 11.27 -11.24 -8.40
N GLY A 55 12.29 -10.47 -8.77
CA GLY A 55 13.05 -10.70 -9.99
C GLY A 55 13.77 -12.06 -9.97
N LYS A 56 13.85 -12.69 -11.13
CA LYS A 56 14.55 -13.96 -11.30
C LYS A 56 15.79 -13.74 -12.16
N VAL A 57 16.93 -14.24 -11.71
CA VAL A 57 18.14 -14.31 -12.54
C VAL A 57 17.87 -15.40 -13.59
N PRO A 58 17.98 -15.08 -14.90
CA PRO A 58 17.78 -16.06 -15.95
C PRO A 58 18.78 -17.21 -15.83
N GLU A 59 18.32 -18.42 -16.12
CA GLU A 59 19.19 -19.58 -16.18
C GLU A 59 20.26 -19.41 -17.28
N TYR A 60 21.45 -19.88 -16.98
CA TYR A 60 22.58 -19.81 -17.92
C TYR A 60 22.34 -20.75 -19.11
N SER A 61 22.29 -20.21 -20.31
CA SER A 61 22.04 -20.95 -21.55
C SER A 61 23.29 -21.58 -22.18
N GLY A 62 24.45 -21.50 -21.53
CA GLY A 62 25.71 -22.05 -22.03
C GLY A 62 26.41 -21.19 -23.06
N ARG A 63 25.92 -19.99 -23.40
CA ARG A 63 26.56 -19.04 -24.34
C ARG A 63 26.79 -17.69 -23.67
N GLY A 64 28.00 -17.15 -23.78
CA GLY A 64 28.39 -15.86 -23.21
C GLY A 64 28.65 -15.89 -21.71
N ALA A 65 28.73 -14.73 -21.06
CA ALA A 65 28.87 -14.61 -19.64
C ALA A 65 27.50 -14.86 -18.95
N PRO A 66 27.45 -15.57 -17.79
CA PRO A 66 26.24 -15.73 -17.03
C PRO A 66 25.62 -14.38 -16.63
N LEU A 67 24.32 -14.25 -16.77
CA LEU A 67 23.58 -13.08 -16.28
C LEU A 67 23.53 -13.13 -14.76
N THR A 68 23.93 -12.06 -14.09
CA THR A 68 23.92 -11.95 -12.62
C THR A 68 22.79 -11.06 -12.10
N LEU A 69 22.19 -10.26 -12.98
CA LEU A 69 21.15 -9.33 -12.61
C LEU A 69 19.75 -9.95 -12.78
N PRO A 70 18.84 -9.76 -11.80
CA PRO A 70 17.48 -10.22 -11.91
C PRO A 70 16.74 -9.48 -13.03
N LYS A 71 15.82 -10.17 -13.69
CA LYS A 71 14.92 -9.62 -14.70
C LYS A 71 13.48 -9.63 -14.21
N PRO A 72 12.66 -8.65 -14.64
CA PRO A 72 11.22 -8.65 -14.36
C PRO A 72 10.52 -9.78 -15.11
N GLY A 73 9.43 -10.29 -14.54
CA GLY A 73 8.50 -11.18 -15.25
C GLY A 73 7.72 -10.44 -16.34
N LYS A 74 7.17 -11.19 -17.28
CA LYS A 74 6.40 -10.61 -18.40
C LYS A 74 5.09 -9.94 -17.96
N ASP A 75 4.48 -10.46 -16.88
CA ASP A 75 3.17 -10.01 -16.39
C ASP A 75 3.28 -8.89 -15.34
N TRP A 76 4.49 -8.35 -15.14
CA TRP A 76 4.68 -7.29 -14.16
C TRP A 76 4.08 -5.98 -14.63
N GLN A 77 3.47 -5.26 -13.71
CA GLN A 77 2.84 -3.97 -13.96
C GLN A 77 3.32 -2.94 -12.95
N CYS A 78 4.07 -1.95 -13.43
CA CYS A 78 4.58 -0.89 -12.58
C CYS A 78 4.57 0.44 -13.32
N LEU A 79 4.00 1.47 -12.69
CA LEU A 79 4.08 2.84 -13.19
C LEU A 79 4.53 3.82 -12.11
N GLN A 80 5.11 4.92 -12.56
CA GLN A 80 5.49 6.05 -11.74
C GLN A 80 4.76 7.32 -12.18
N ILE A 81 4.30 8.09 -11.22
CA ILE A 81 3.64 9.38 -11.44
C ILE A 81 4.57 10.49 -10.98
N ILE A 82 5.20 11.16 -11.92
CA ILE A 82 6.20 12.18 -11.69
C ILE A 82 5.52 13.55 -11.75
N LYS A 83 5.51 14.29 -10.63
CA LYS A 83 4.97 15.64 -10.54
C LYS A 83 6.08 16.67 -10.53
N LYS A 84 6.13 17.50 -11.56
CA LYS A 84 7.02 18.66 -11.59
C LYS A 84 6.32 19.84 -10.94
N ARG A 85 7.00 20.50 -10.01
CA ARG A 85 6.46 21.65 -9.29
C ARG A 85 7.30 22.90 -9.57
N LYS A 86 6.61 24.04 -9.74
CA LYS A 86 7.21 25.36 -9.85
C LYS A 86 6.47 26.31 -8.93
N GLY A 87 7.18 27.03 -8.07
CA GLY A 87 6.55 27.94 -7.10
C GLY A 87 5.52 27.30 -6.17
N GLY A 88 5.71 26.00 -5.79
CA GLY A 88 4.78 25.25 -4.93
C GLY A 88 3.56 24.66 -5.65
N LYS A 89 3.27 25.05 -6.89
CA LYS A 89 2.18 24.54 -7.73
C LYS A 89 2.67 23.41 -8.64
N ILE A 90 1.77 22.48 -9.00
CA ILE A 90 2.05 21.44 -9.97
C ILE A 90 2.06 22.07 -11.35
N GLU A 91 3.21 22.05 -12.03
CA GLU A 91 3.39 22.54 -13.39
C GLU A 91 3.01 21.47 -14.42
N SER A 92 3.46 20.23 -14.18
CA SER A 92 3.15 19.10 -15.07
C SER A 92 3.12 17.78 -14.29
N VAL A 93 2.38 16.82 -14.86
CA VAL A 93 2.32 15.43 -14.36
C VAL A 93 2.70 14.53 -15.53
N ARG A 94 3.73 13.69 -15.31
CA ARG A 94 4.17 12.71 -16.30
C ARG A 94 3.99 11.31 -15.72
N VAL A 95 3.33 10.44 -16.47
CA VAL A 95 3.22 9.01 -16.15
C VAL A 95 4.30 8.26 -16.93
N LYS A 96 5.11 7.46 -16.22
CA LYS A 96 6.15 6.62 -16.78
C LYS A 96 5.85 5.17 -16.40
N VAL A 97 5.56 4.33 -17.37
CA VAL A 97 5.45 2.89 -17.18
C VAL A 97 6.85 2.29 -17.13
N ILE A 98 7.13 1.51 -16.11
CA ILE A 98 8.45 0.87 -15.87
C ILE A 98 8.39 -0.59 -16.30
N TYR A 99 7.31 -1.31 -15.95
CA TYR A 99 7.07 -2.70 -16.31
C TYR A 99 5.64 -2.86 -16.83
N GLY A 100 5.47 -3.68 -17.87
CA GLY A 100 4.20 -4.02 -18.48
C GLY A 100 3.84 -3.18 -19.71
N ASP A 101 2.73 -3.52 -20.34
CA ASP A 101 2.20 -2.77 -21.47
C ASP A 101 1.68 -1.39 -21.02
N PRO A 102 2.07 -0.29 -21.73
CA PRO A 102 1.73 1.07 -21.28
C PRO A 102 0.24 1.36 -21.20
N GLU A 103 -0.57 0.84 -22.11
CA GLU A 103 -2.00 1.13 -22.13
C GLU A 103 -2.75 0.34 -21.04
N GLU A 104 -2.48 -0.97 -20.95
CA GLU A 104 -3.07 -1.83 -19.91
C GLU A 104 -2.72 -1.34 -18.49
N VAL A 105 -1.44 -0.97 -18.27
CA VAL A 105 -0.98 -0.53 -16.96
C VAL A 105 -1.61 0.80 -16.57
N LYS A 106 -1.77 1.75 -17.49
CA LYS A 106 -2.43 3.03 -17.22
C LYS A 106 -3.93 2.85 -16.95
N GLU A 107 -4.61 1.99 -17.70
CA GLU A 107 -6.01 1.67 -17.49
C GLU A 107 -6.25 1.08 -16.10
N LYS A 108 -5.47 0.09 -15.72
CA LYS A 108 -5.59 -0.62 -14.45
C LYS A 108 -5.21 0.22 -13.23
N LEU A 109 -4.10 0.95 -13.28
CA LEU A 109 -3.56 1.67 -12.13
C LEU A 109 -3.99 3.15 -12.07
N GLY A 110 -4.50 3.69 -13.16
CA GLY A 110 -4.84 5.10 -13.29
C GLY A 110 -3.60 5.99 -13.39
N CYS A 111 -3.83 7.27 -13.62
CA CYS A 111 -2.77 8.25 -13.88
C CYS A 111 -2.65 9.32 -12.78
N HIS A 112 -3.04 9.02 -11.54
CA HIS A 112 -3.02 9.99 -10.45
C HIS A 112 -2.64 9.37 -9.10
N THR A 113 -2.05 10.18 -8.22
CA THR A 113 -1.65 9.80 -6.85
C THR A 113 -2.68 10.21 -5.79
N ALA A 114 -3.89 10.58 -6.19
CA ALA A 114 -4.91 11.14 -5.28
C ALA A 114 -5.23 10.23 -4.08
N TYR A 115 -5.23 8.91 -4.30
CA TYR A 115 -5.50 7.94 -3.23
C TYR A 115 -4.38 7.87 -2.21
N ILE A 116 -3.12 7.86 -2.66
CA ILE A 116 -1.94 7.85 -1.78
C ILE A 116 -1.89 9.16 -0.98
N GLU A 117 -2.09 10.30 -1.63
CA GLU A 117 -2.11 11.62 -0.97
C GLU A 117 -3.24 11.70 0.08
N ARG A 118 -4.42 11.18 -0.25
CA ARG A 118 -5.55 11.10 0.68
C ARG A 118 -5.25 10.20 1.87
N THR A 119 -4.61 9.04 1.65
CA THR A 119 -4.18 8.13 2.71
C THR A 119 -3.18 8.81 3.63
N ASN A 120 -2.16 9.47 3.08
CA ASN A 120 -1.17 10.21 3.86
C ASN A 120 -1.80 11.34 4.68
N LEU A 121 -2.78 12.06 4.13
CA LEU A 121 -3.52 13.07 4.87
C LEU A 121 -4.33 12.45 6.01
N THR A 122 -5.00 11.34 5.76
CA THR A 122 -5.76 10.61 6.77
C THR A 122 -4.87 10.14 7.92
N SER A 123 -3.69 9.56 7.62
CA SER A 123 -2.73 9.15 8.64
C SER A 123 -2.26 10.31 9.51
N ARG A 124 -1.96 11.46 8.91
CA ARG A 124 -1.59 12.65 9.69
C ARG A 124 -2.72 13.19 10.55
N THR A 125 -3.96 13.00 10.14
CA THR A 125 -5.14 13.41 10.92
C THR A 125 -5.42 12.44 12.07
N MET A 126 -5.19 11.15 11.86
CA MET A 126 -5.45 10.11 12.87
C MET A 126 -4.29 9.95 13.86
N ASN A 127 -3.05 10.20 13.42
CA ASN A 127 -1.86 9.99 14.22
C ASN A 127 -1.04 11.29 14.31
N GLY A 128 -1.14 11.97 15.44
CA GLY A 128 -0.42 13.23 15.69
C GLY A 128 1.10 13.09 15.60
N ARG A 129 1.67 11.88 15.73
CA ARG A 129 3.10 11.61 15.59
C ARG A 129 3.61 11.78 14.15
N LEU A 130 2.72 11.69 13.15
CA LEU A 130 3.02 11.84 11.73
C LEU A 130 2.87 13.26 11.21
N VAL A 131 2.41 14.17 12.05
CA VAL A 131 2.28 15.59 11.68
C VAL A 131 3.67 16.23 11.61
N ARG A 132 3.93 17.00 10.55
CA ARG A 132 5.22 17.71 10.41
C ARG A 132 5.40 18.73 11.53
N LYS A 133 6.60 18.77 12.11
CA LYS A 133 6.99 19.70 13.19
C LYS A 133 6.07 19.58 14.43
N THR A 134 5.55 18.38 14.69
CA THR A 134 4.76 18.12 15.90
C THR A 134 5.64 18.03 17.13
N LEU A 135 5.12 18.47 18.29
CA LEU A 135 5.71 18.19 19.59
C LEU A 135 5.41 16.75 20.07
N SER A 136 4.47 16.07 19.43
CA SER A 136 4.05 14.68 19.75
C SER A 136 4.89 13.62 19.04
N PHE A 137 6.11 13.93 18.62
CA PHE A 137 7.00 12.98 17.96
C PHE A 137 7.40 11.83 18.90
N SER A 138 7.61 10.64 18.30
CA SER A 138 8.11 9.49 19.05
C SER A 138 9.61 9.64 19.31
N LYS A 139 10.02 9.52 20.57
CA LYS A 139 11.45 9.50 20.94
C LYS A 139 12.14 8.19 20.52
N GLU A 140 11.40 7.09 20.47
CA GLU A 140 11.88 5.77 20.07
C GLU A 140 11.11 5.25 18.86
N LEU A 141 11.81 4.61 17.94
CA LEU A 141 11.25 4.07 16.70
C LEU A 141 10.14 3.07 16.96
N ARG A 142 10.31 2.16 17.93
CA ARG A 142 9.32 1.14 18.30
C ARG A 142 7.94 1.71 18.62
N PHE A 143 7.86 2.90 19.25
CA PHE A 143 6.58 3.54 19.56
C PHE A 143 5.93 4.15 18.31
N LEU A 144 6.73 4.60 17.33
CA LEU A 144 6.20 5.06 16.06
C LEU A 144 5.66 3.88 15.24
N GLU A 145 6.39 2.78 15.20
CA GLU A 145 5.97 1.54 14.52
C GLU A 145 4.67 0.99 15.13
N ALA A 146 4.61 0.84 16.45
CA ALA A 146 3.41 0.39 17.13
C ALA A 146 2.20 1.33 16.90
N SER A 147 2.43 2.64 16.93
CA SER A 147 1.40 3.64 16.67
C SER A 147 0.86 3.56 15.24
N ASN A 148 1.72 3.33 14.25
CA ASN A 148 1.31 3.19 12.86
C ASN A 148 0.57 1.85 12.63
N THR A 149 1.04 0.77 13.21
CA THR A 149 0.36 -0.54 13.13
C THR A 149 -1.05 -0.46 13.72
N LEU A 150 -1.20 0.17 14.88
CA LEU A 150 -2.50 0.37 15.49
C LEU A 150 -3.41 1.28 14.63
N GLU A 151 -2.86 2.36 14.07
CA GLU A 151 -3.59 3.25 13.17
C GLU A 151 -4.09 2.52 11.93
N ASP A 152 -3.24 1.70 11.30
CA ASP A 152 -3.62 0.91 10.13
C ASP A 152 -4.70 -0.12 10.46
N ALA A 153 -4.62 -0.78 11.63
CA ALA A 153 -5.65 -1.68 12.10
C ALA A 153 -6.99 -0.95 12.33
N ILE A 154 -6.98 0.19 13.03
CA ILE A 154 -8.16 1.03 13.22
C ILE A 154 -8.73 1.47 11.87
N TYR A 155 -7.90 1.97 10.95
CA TYR A 155 -8.35 2.38 9.63
C TYR A 155 -8.99 1.24 8.85
N ASN A 156 -8.37 0.07 8.86
CA ASN A 156 -8.82 -1.08 8.08
C ASN A 156 -10.12 -1.68 8.61
N PHE A 157 -10.27 -1.82 9.91
CA PHE A 157 -11.38 -2.60 10.50
C PHE A 157 -12.52 -1.73 11.02
N THR A 158 -12.22 -0.56 11.60
CA THR A 158 -13.24 0.21 12.33
C THR A 158 -13.75 1.43 11.58
N ARG A 159 -13.04 1.88 10.55
CA ARG A 159 -13.39 3.13 9.86
C ARG A 159 -14.24 2.88 8.61
N PRO A 160 -15.47 3.38 8.53
CA PRO A 160 -16.22 3.37 7.27
C PRO A 160 -15.61 4.34 6.27
N VAL A 161 -15.45 3.88 5.02
CA VAL A 161 -14.93 4.68 3.93
C VAL A 161 -16.05 4.95 2.92
N LYS A 162 -16.43 6.21 2.76
CA LYS A 162 -17.57 6.64 1.92
C LYS A 162 -17.53 6.07 0.50
N THR A 163 -16.35 5.93 -0.10
CA THR A 163 -16.20 5.41 -1.46
C THR A 163 -16.30 3.89 -1.58
N LEU A 164 -16.32 3.17 -0.46
CA LEU A 164 -16.47 1.70 -0.40
C LEU A 164 -17.89 1.26 -0.09
N ARG A 165 -18.79 2.20 0.19
CA ARG A 165 -20.21 1.90 0.46
C ARG A 165 -20.85 1.24 -0.76
N VAL A 166 -21.76 0.31 -0.52
CA VAL A 166 -22.56 -0.36 -1.56
C VAL A 166 -24.05 0.00 -1.38
N GLU A 167 -24.78 0.02 -2.48
CA GLU A 167 -26.21 0.26 -2.42
C GLU A 167 -26.91 -0.97 -1.86
N LEU A 168 -27.85 -0.76 -0.93
CA LEU A 168 -28.65 -1.85 -0.39
C LEU A 168 -29.59 -2.41 -1.46
N PRO A 169 -29.86 -3.74 -1.46
CA PRO A 169 -30.78 -4.36 -2.43
C PRO A 169 -32.18 -3.74 -2.44
N ASN A 170 -32.65 -3.30 -1.25
CA ASN A 170 -33.94 -2.63 -1.06
C ASN A 170 -33.71 -1.27 -0.40
N PRO A 171 -33.32 -0.25 -1.17
CA PRO A 171 -33.00 1.05 -0.62
C PRO A 171 -34.28 1.75 -0.10
N SER A 172 -34.22 2.25 1.14
CA SER A 172 -35.25 3.12 1.72
C SER A 172 -34.80 4.59 1.69
N LYS A 173 -35.74 5.52 1.92
CA LYS A 173 -35.42 6.95 2.06
C LYS A 173 -34.42 7.21 3.19
N GLN A 174 -34.38 6.37 4.23
CA GLN A 174 -33.53 6.53 5.40
C GLN A 174 -32.23 5.73 5.32
N ALA A 175 -32.19 4.61 4.56
CA ALA A 175 -31.04 3.73 4.45
C ALA A 175 -30.85 3.25 3.01
N ARG A 176 -30.10 4.04 2.25
CA ARG A 176 -29.76 3.70 0.85
C ARG A 176 -28.44 2.92 0.76
N TRP A 177 -27.50 3.18 1.65
CA TRP A 177 -26.13 2.72 1.52
C TRP A 177 -25.70 1.89 2.73
N GLN A 178 -25.14 0.73 2.49
CA GLN A 178 -24.37 -0.01 3.48
C GLN A 178 -22.97 0.57 3.57
N GLN A 179 -22.59 1.04 4.76
CA GLN A 179 -21.23 1.50 5.03
C GLN A 179 -20.28 0.30 5.08
N ARG A 180 -19.06 0.46 4.56
CA ARG A 180 -18.04 -0.60 4.56
C ARG A 180 -16.70 -0.04 5.00
N SER A 181 -15.98 -0.83 5.80
CA SER A 181 -14.57 -0.62 6.09
C SER A 181 -13.68 -1.19 4.98
N PRO A 182 -12.40 -0.82 4.89
CA PRO A 182 -11.45 -1.44 3.97
C PRO A 182 -11.36 -2.97 4.12
N ALA A 183 -11.37 -3.49 5.35
CA ALA A 183 -11.34 -4.92 5.63
C ALA A 183 -12.60 -5.64 5.12
N MET A 184 -13.78 -5.01 5.24
CA MET A 184 -15.02 -5.53 4.62
C MET A 184 -14.92 -5.56 3.11
N ALA A 185 -14.38 -4.51 2.49
CA ALA A 185 -14.23 -4.45 1.04
C ALA A 185 -13.21 -5.46 0.50
N ALA A 186 -12.24 -5.85 1.34
CA ALA A 186 -11.26 -6.90 1.05
C ALA A 186 -11.76 -8.32 1.39
N GLY A 187 -12.97 -8.48 1.95
CA GLY A 187 -13.52 -9.77 2.32
C GLY A 187 -12.94 -10.38 3.61
N LEU A 188 -12.22 -9.59 4.43
CA LEU A 188 -11.60 -10.07 5.67
C LEU A 188 -12.58 -10.11 6.85
N THR A 189 -13.68 -9.36 6.77
CA THR A 189 -14.72 -9.31 7.78
C THR A 189 -16.07 -8.96 7.13
N ASN A 190 -17.17 -9.30 7.79
CA ASN A 190 -18.52 -9.03 7.29
C ASN A 190 -19.17 -7.78 7.92
N HIS A 191 -18.52 -7.14 8.90
CA HIS A 191 -19.03 -5.95 9.60
C HIS A 191 -17.91 -4.97 9.94
N ILE A 192 -18.30 -3.76 10.35
CA ILE A 192 -17.37 -2.74 10.87
C ILE A 192 -17.11 -3.05 12.34
N TRP A 193 -15.86 -3.28 12.69
CA TRP A 193 -15.47 -3.62 14.05
C TRP A 193 -15.58 -2.44 15.00
N THR A 194 -15.89 -2.72 16.24
CA THR A 194 -15.71 -1.77 17.35
C THR A 194 -14.23 -1.75 17.78
N ILE A 195 -13.80 -0.66 18.42
CA ILE A 195 -12.45 -0.60 19.00
C ILE A 195 -12.24 -1.70 20.05
N LYS A 196 -13.27 -2.00 20.84
CA LYS A 196 -13.21 -3.08 21.83
C LYS A 196 -12.94 -4.43 21.16
N GLU A 197 -13.66 -4.73 20.10
CA GLU A 197 -13.51 -5.97 19.32
C GLU A 197 -12.09 -6.06 18.72
N LEU A 198 -11.61 -4.99 18.09
CA LEU A 198 -10.26 -4.92 17.55
C LEU A 198 -9.20 -5.25 18.61
N LEU A 199 -9.29 -4.66 19.79
CA LEU A 199 -8.33 -4.87 20.88
C LEU A 199 -8.40 -6.26 21.50
N THR A 200 -9.57 -6.89 21.50
CA THR A 200 -9.74 -8.24 22.06
C THR A 200 -9.28 -9.34 21.11
N VAL A 201 -9.45 -9.18 19.81
CA VAL A 201 -9.03 -10.18 18.81
C VAL A 201 -7.51 -10.19 18.60
N MET A 202 -6.85 -9.05 18.70
CA MET A 202 -5.39 -8.97 18.51
C MET A 202 -4.56 -9.61 19.64
N LEU A 203 -5.20 -10.10 20.70
CA LEU A 203 -4.51 -10.68 21.87
C LEU A 203 -4.24 -12.20 21.77
N VAL A 204 -4.69 -12.84 20.69
CA VAL A 204 -4.39 -14.27 20.47
C VAL A 204 -3.30 -14.41 19.42
N PRO A 205 -2.03 -14.60 19.80
CA PRO A 205 -1.01 -14.99 18.84
C PRO A 205 -1.41 -16.35 18.24
N PRO A 206 -1.19 -16.59 16.94
CA PRO A 206 -1.38 -17.92 16.39
C PRO A 206 -0.50 -18.88 17.19
N CYS A 207 -1.09 -19.94 17.73
CA CYS A 207 -0.33 -21.02 18.33
C CYS A 207 0.72 -21.48 17.34
N ILE A 208 1.99 -21.24 17.66
CA ILE A 208 3.11 -21.89 16.98
C ILE A 208 2.99 -23.36 17.38
N THR A 209 2.33 -24.15 16.54
CA THR A 209 2.43 -25.61 16.61
C THR A 209 3.85 -25.95 16.21
N THR A 210 4.65 -26.28 17.22
CA THR A 210 5.97 -26.91 17.09
C THR A 210 5.87 -28.24 16.37
#